data_afced4073c4b1ea70a9f1833eb01464c
#
_entry.id   afced4073c4b1ea70a9f1833eb01464c
#
_cell.length_a   1.000
_cell.length_b   1.000
_cell.length_c   1.000
_cell.angle_alpha   90.00
_cell.angle_beta   90.00
_cell.angle_gamma   90.00
#
_symmetry.space_group_name_H-M   'P 1'
#
loop_
_entity.id
_entity.type
_entity.pdbx_description
1 polymer ?
#
loop_
_entity_poly.entity_id
_entity_poly.type
_entity_poly.pdbx_seq_one_letter_code
_entity_poly.pdbx_strand_id
1 'polypeptide(L)'
;MKIRLNSAPFIVSIFMALGFFAIATQAQQNLAGHANDFSSVDYWEAPHQQVMKSRLSGAEAQPQGQLLVIKQLKLEMFDTNGVTEVVVKAPDCVYDTLHSVASSPGHLWLESGDGKSHVEGDGFLWRQTNSFLTISNNVHTVIETTPEKKTGL
;
A
#
# COMPACT_ATOMS: atom_id res chain seq x y z
N MET A 1 41.36 -3.20 -79.13
CA MET A 1 40.64 -4.04 -78.15
C MET A 1 39.42 -3.29 -77.66
N LYS A 2 38.22 -3.62 -78.19
CA LYS A 2 36.97 -2.88 -77.95
C LYS A 2 36.15 -3.68 -76.88
N ILE A 3 35.90 -3.10 -75.70
CA ILE A 3 35.04 -3.67 -74.70
C ILE A 3 33.67 -2.98 -74.81
N ARG A 4 32.61 -3.74 -75.13
CA ARG A 4 31.23 -3.30 -75.11
C ARG A 4 30.67 -3.40 -73.70
N LEU A 5 30.23 -2.28 -73.10
CA LEU A 5 29.38 -2.31 -71.91
C LEU A 5 27.94 -2.49 -72.40
N ASN A 6 27.33 -3.55 -71.89
CA ASN A 6 25.92 -3.85 -72.09
C ASN A 6 25.16 -3.24 -70.90
N SER A 7 24.36 -2.22 -71.15
CA SER A 7 23.52 -1.52 -70.15
C SER A 7 22.17 -2.25 -70.02
N ALA A 8 21.94 -2.91 -68.91
CA ALA A 8 20.62 -3.41 -68.57
C ALA A 8 19.90 -2.37 -67.69
N PRO A 9 18.62 -2.08 -67.94
CA PRO A 9 17.89 -1.14 -67.10
C PRO A 9 17.47 -1.79 -65.77
N PHE A 10 17.98 -1.21 -64.67
CA PHE A 10 17.54 -1.59 -63.36
C PHE A 10 16.16 -0.96 -63.12
N ILE A 11 15.13 -1.79 -63.09
CA ILE A 11 13.80 -1.41 -62.62
C ILE A 11 13.85 -1.37 -61.09
N VAL A 12 13.92 -0.14 -60.53
CA VAL A 12 13.80 0.08 -59.09
C VAL A 12 12.32 -0.02 -58.72
N SER A 13 11.93 -1.17 -58.22
CA SER A 13 10.60 -1.36 -57.63
C SER A 13 10.59 -0.76 -56.23
N ILE A 14 10.00 0.43 -56.09
CA ILE A 14 9.75 1.06 -54.78
C ILE A 14 8.56 0.37 -54.13
N PHE A 15 8.83 -0.59 -53.25
CA PHE A 15 7.82 -1.10 -52.31
C PHE A 15 7.58 -0.06 -51.24
N MET A 16 6.48 0.68 -51.40
CA MET A 16 5.94 1.57 -50.36
C MET A 16 5.30 0.70 -49.28
N ALA A 17 6.08 0.33 -48.26
CA ALA A 17 5.58 -0.34 -47.07
C ALA A 17 4.79 0.70 -46.25
N LEU A 18 3.47 0.69 -46.40
CA LEU A 18 2.54 1.36 -45.47
C LEU A 18 2.64 0.64 -44.13
N GLY A 19 3.49 1.17 -43.24
CA GLY A 19 3.54 0.78 -41.86
C GLY A 19 2.23 1.21 -41.17
N PHE A 20 1.33 0.27 -40.94
CA PHE A 20 0.24 0.44 -39.98
C PHE A 20 0.84 0.61 -38.59
N PHE A 21 0.98 1.86 -38.11
CA PHE A 21 1.15 2.14 -36.72
C PHE A 21 -0.16 1.75 -36.02
N ALA A 22 -0.21 0.53 -35.51
CA ALA A 22 -1.21 0.16 -34.52
C ALA A 22 -0.93 0.98 -33.27
N ILE A 23 -1.66 2.08 -33.09
CA ILE A 23 -1.74 2.79 -31.82
C ILE A 23 -2.41 1.80 -30.87
N ALA A 24 -1.61 1.11 -30.05
CA ALA A 24 -2.12 0.37 -28.92
C ALA A 24 -2.69 1.40 -27.95
N THR A 25 -3.98 1.69 -28.06
CA THR A 25 -4.76 2.33 -27.01
C THR A 25 -4.68 1.37 -25.82
N GLN A 26 -3.80 1.68 -24.87
CA GLN A 26 -3.87 1.09 -23.55
C GLN A 26 -5.20 1.56 -22.96
N ALA A 27 -6.21 0.72 -23.11
CA ALA A 27 -7.42 0.85 -22.31
C ALA A 27 -6.95 0.77 -20.85
N GLN A 28 -6.95 1.92 -20.17
CA GLN A 28 -6.91 1.95 -18.72
C GLN A 28 -8.12 1.12 -18.27
N GLN A 29 -7.87 -0.12 -17.93
CA GLN A 29 -8.84 -0.92 -17.21
C GLN A 29 -9.03 -0.20 -15.87
N ASN A 30 -10.06 0.64 -15.80
CA ASN A 30 -10.65 1.01 -14.53
C ASN A 30 -11.02 -0.33 -13.87
N LEU A 31 -10.16 -0.79 -12.97
CA LEU A 31 -10.45 -1.93 -12.12
C LEU A 31 -11.58 -1.47 -11.20
N ALA A 32 -12.81 -1.49 -11.69
CA ALA A 32 -14.01 -1.43 -10.88
C ALA A 32 -14.13 -2.80 -10.19
N GLY A 33 -13.13 -3.11 -9.36
CA GLY A 33 -13.07 -4.33 -8.58
C GLY A 33 -13.47 -4.01 -7.15
N HIS A 34 -14.31 -4.86 -6.59
CA HIS A 34 -14.61 -4.88 -5.17
C HIS A 34 -13.86 -6.11 -4.62
N ALA A 35 -12.92 -5.89 -3.71
CA ALA A 35 -12.19 -6.96 -3.07
C ALA A 35 -12.76 -7.17 -1.67
N ASN A 36 -13.20 -8.40 -1.38
CA ASN A 36 -13.51 -8.83 -0.02
C ASN A 36 -12.24 -9.38 0.62
N ASP A 37 -12.12 -9.26 1.93
CA ASP A 37 -10.99 -9.76 2.72
C ASP A 37 -9.63 -9.23 2.21
N PHE A 38 -9.56 -7.92 1.99
CA PHE A 38 -8.35 -7.24 1.55
C PHE A 38 -7.23 -7.38 2.57
N SER A 39 -6.01 -7.64 2.09
CA SER A 39 -4.80 -7.61 2.91
C SER A 39 -3.59 -7.18 2.08
N SER A 40 -2.82 -6.24 2.61
CA SER A 40 -1.53 -5.80 2.09
C SER A 40 -0.48 -5.89 3.18
N VAL A 41 0.69 -6.41 2.87
CA VAL A 41 1.77 -6.66 3.82
C VAL A 41 3.02 -5.94 3.37
N ASP A 42 3.73 -5.32 4.33
CA ASP A 42 5.04 -4.74 4.16
C ASP A 42 6.06 -5.47 5.06
N TYR A 43 7.31 -5.54 4.61
CA TYR A 43 8.38 -6.24 5.31
C TYR A 43 9.49 -5.28 5.70
N TRP A 44 10.24 -5.64 6.75
CA TRP A 44 11.43 -4.89 7.14
C TRP A 44 12.50 -4.96 6.05
N GLU A 45 13.36 -3.94 6.03
CA GLU A 45 14.55 -3.96 5.19
C GLU A 45 15.64 -4.92 5.74
N ALA A 46 16.71 -5.12 4.96
CA ALA A 46 17.84 -5.94 5.39
C ALA A 46 18.38 -5.49 6.76
N PRO A 47 18.70 -6.41 7.71
CA PRO A 47 18.73 -7.88 7.55
C PRO A 47 17.42 -8.61 7.86
N HIS A 48 16.31 -7.91 8.15
CA HIS A 48 15.06 -8.48 8.65
C HIS A 48 13.98 -8.68 7.57
N GLN A 49 14.35 -8.87 6.30
CA GLN A 49 13.43 -8.93 5.14
C GLN A 49 12.38 -10.02 5.18
N GLN A 50 12.52 -11.03 6.04
CA GLN A 50 11.54 -12.10 6.22
C GLN A 50 10.54 -11.79 7.34
N VAL A 51 10.76 -10.69 8.08
CA VAL A 51 9.90 -10.27 9.16
C VAL A 51 8.91 -9.23 8.65
N MET A 52 7.64 -9.46 8.92
CA MET A 52 6.58 -8.52 8.57
C MET A 52 6.76 -7.24 9.38
N LYS A 53 6.71 -6.08 8.70
CA LYS A 53 6.77 -4.74 9.31
C LYS A 53 5.39 -4.21 9.61
N SER A 54 4.46 -4.37 8.65
CA SER A 54 3.07 -3.96 8.83
C SER A 54 2.13 -4.79 7.97
N ARG A 55 0.88 -4.90 8.43
CA ARG A 55 -0.24 -5.48 7.69
C ARG A 55 -1.40 -4.52 7.71
N LEU A 56 -1.84 -4.10 6.53
CA LEU A 56 -3.05 -3.32 6.32
C LEU A 56 -4.13 -4.24 5.79
N SER A 57 -5.25 -4.37 6.48
CA SER A 57 -6.36 -5.25 6.08
C SER A 57 -7.71 -4.58 6.26
N GLY A 58 -8.74 -5.11 5.61
CA GLY A 58 -10.11 -4.65 5.74
C GLY A 58 -11.10 -5.65 5.16
N ALA A 59 -12.36 -5.58 5.60
CA ALA A 59 -13.40 -6.45 5.10
C ALA A 59 -13.69 -6.21 3.61
N GLU A 60 -13.58 -4.97 3.18
CA GLU A 60 -13.79 -4.56 1.79
C GLU A 60 -12.74 -3.54 1.37
N ALA A 61 -12.31 -3.62 0.12
CA ALA A 61 -11.46 -2.62 -0.50
C ALA A 61 -11.95 -2.29 -1.92
N GLN A 62 -12.11 -1.02 -2.19
CA GLN A 62 -12.58 -0.51 -3.47
C GLN A 62 -11.54 0.43 -4.07
N PRO A 63 -10.92 0.07 -5.21
CA PRO A 63 -10.01 0.95 -5.93
C PRO A 63 -10.74 2.16 -6.52
N GLN A 64 -10.15 3.35 -6.33
CA GLN A 64 -10.59 4.60 -6.92
C GLN A 64 -9.36 5.34 -7.50
N GLY A 65 -8.93 4.95 -8.68
CA GLY A 65 -7.68 5.43 -9.26
C GLY A 65 -6.46 4.97 -8.45
N GLN A 66 -5.74 5.92 -7.87
CA GLN A 66 -4.58 5.67 -7.01
C GLN A 66 -4.95 5.46 -5.53
N LEU A 67 -6.21 5.69 -5.21
CA LEU A 67 -6.74 5.54 -3.87
C LEU A 67 -7.41 4.19 -3.72
N LEU A 68 -7.33 3.64 -2.52
CA LEU A 68 -8.04 2.43 -2.11
C LEU A 68 -8.90 2.78 -0.90
N VAL A 69 -10.22 2.73 -1.08
CA VAL A 69 -11.18 2.92 0.02
C VAL A 69 -11.35 1.59 0.72
N ILE A 70 -11.01 1.54 2.00
CA ILE A 70 -11.01 0.31 2.82
C ILE A 70 -12.08 0.45 3.89
N LYS A 71 -12.92 -0.56 4.03
CA LYS A 71 -13.91 -0.68 5.11
C LYS A 71 -13.43 -1.64 6.18
N GLN A 72 -13.78 -1.34 7.44
CA GLN A 72 -13.36 -2.12 8.61
C GLN A 72 -11.84 -2.31 8.65
N LEU A 73 -11.12 -1.18 8.58
CA LEU A 73 -9.66 -1.17 8.63
C LEU A 73 -9.13 -1.85 9.88
N LYS A 74 -8.13 -2.69 9.70
CA LYS A 74 -7.21 -3.16 10.72
C LYS A 74 -5.78 -2.97 10.21
N LEU A 75 -5.00 -2.16 10.91
CA LEU A 75 -3.57 -1.98 10.69
C LEU A 75 -2.82 -2.61 11.86
N GLU A 76 -1.90 -3.52 11.56
CA GLU A 76 -1.01 -4.16 12.54
C GLU A 76 0.42 -3.74 12.22
N MET A 77 1.16 -3.34 13.24
CA MET A 77 2.59 -3.01 13.15
C MET A 77 3.39 -3.98 14.04
N PHE A 78 4.53 -4.43 13.53
CA PHE A 78 5.35 -5.45 14.16
C PHE A 78 6.78 -4.93 14.34
N ASP A 79 7.44 -5.37 15.41
CA ASP A 79 8.87 -5.15 15.61
C ASP A 79 9.72 -6.04 14.70
N THR A 80 11.04 -5.89 14.77
CA THR A 80 12.00 -6.68 13.98
C THR A 80 12.08 -8.15 14.41
N ASN A 81 11.45 -8.54 15.52
CA ASN A 81 11.31 -9.92 15.98
C ASN A 81 9.97 -10.54 15.55
N GLY A 82 9.10 -9.77 14.89
CA GLY A 82 7.77 -10.18 14.47
C GLY A 82 6.71 -10.11 15.57
N VAL A 83 7.01 -9.44 16.68
CA VAL A 83 6.04 -9.22 17.77
C VAL A 83 5.16 -8.04 17.41
N THR A 84 3.85 -8.17 17.61
CA THR A 84 2.91 -7.07 17.38
C THR A 84 3.18 -5.95 18.38
N GLU A 85 3.48 -4.75 17.90
CA GLU A 85 3.67 -3.55 18.70
C GLU A 85 2.37 -2.76 18.87
N VAL A 86 1.62 -2.62 17.78
CA VAL A 86 0.41 -1.78 17.73
C VAL A 86 -0.62 -2.40 16.80
N VAL A 87 -1.87 -2.33 17.20
CA VAL A 87 -3.04 -2.63 16.37
C VAL A 87 -3.93 -1.40 16.30
N VAL A 88 -4.25 -0.93 15.09
CA VAL A 88 -5.20 0.17 14.86
C VAL A 88 -6.42 -0.37 14.16
N LYS A 89 -7.60 0.06 14.59
CA LYS A 89 -8.88 -0.26 13.97
C LYS A 89 -9.64 1.03 13.66
N ALA A 90 -10.27 1.10 12.50
CA ALA A 90 -11.15 2.20 12.12
C ALA A 90 -12.29 1.67 11.23
N PRO A 91 -13.48 2.30 11.24
CA PRO A 91 -14.60 1.88 10.40
C PRO A 91 -14.28 1.94 8.91
N ASP A 92 -13.52 2.96 8.52
CA ASP A 92 -13.07 3.15 7.14
C ASP A 92 -11.74 3.91 7.07
N CYS A 93 -11.06 3.78 5.94
CA CYS A 93 -9.92 4.62 5.62
C CYS A 93 -9.73 4.73 4.10
N VAL A 94 -8.96 5.73 3.71
CA VAL A 94 -8.44 5.89 2.34
C VAL A 94 -6.94 5.64 2.37
N TYR A 95 -6.48 4.69 1.55
CA TYR A 95 -5.06 4.40 1.38
C TYR A 95 -4.60 4.93 0.02
N ASP A 96 -3.66 5.86 0.03
CA ASP A 96 -2.96 6.35 -1.16
C ASP A 96 -1.81 5.38 -1.49
N THR A 97 -1.98 4.62 -2.55
CA THR A 97 -1.01 3.59 -2.96
C THR A 97 0.28 4.19 -3.51
N LEU A 98 0.23 5.42 -4.06
CA LEU A 98 1.39 6.11 -4.61
C LEU A 98 2.30 6.65 -3.51
N HIS A 99 1.72 7.23 -2.47
CA HIS A 99 2.47 7.85 -1.37
C HIS A 99 2.61 6.94 -0.16
N SER A 100 1.99 5.75 -0.18
CA SER A 100 1.97 4.79 0.94
C SER A 100 1.46 5.41 2.24
N VAL A 101 0.31 6.11 2.14
CA VAL A 101 -0.33 6.82 3.25
C VAL A 101 -1.76 6.34 3.44
N ALA A 102 -2.10 5.88 4.65
CA ALA A 102 -3.48 5.62 5.05
C ALA A 102 -4.00 6.75 5.92
N SER A 103 -5.25 7.17 5.70
CA SER A 103 -5.88 8.23 6.47
C SER A 103 -7.39 8.04 6.59
N SER A 104 -7.95 8.55 7.69
CA SER A 104 -9.39 8.65 7.91
C SER A 104 -9.68 9.87 8.78
N PRO A 105 -10.75 10.62 8.54
CA PRO A 105 -11.22 11.67 9.44
C PRO A 105 -12.03 11.11 10.61
N GLY A 106 -12.44 9.83 10.54
CA GLY A 106 -13.34 9.20 11.49
C GLY A 106 -12.65 8.71 12.77
N HIS A 107 -13.44 8.08 13.60
CA HIS A 107 -12.98 7.51 14.87
C HIS A 107 -12.03 6.32 14.66
N LEU A 108 -11.05 6.18 15.56
CA LEU A 108 -10.14 5.04 15.58
C LEU A 108 -9.90 4.53 16.99
N TRP A 109 -9.51 3.26 17.07
CA TRP A 109 -9.03 2.60 18.27
C TRP A 109 -7.63 2.06 18.01
N LEU A 110 -6.73 2.34 18.92
CA LEU A 110 -5.36 1.83 18.91
C LEU A 110 -5.12 1.05 20.20
N GLU A 111 -4.52 -0.11 20.07
CA GLU A 111 -4.14 -0.99 21.17
C GLU A 111 -2.67 -1.34 21.05
N SER A 112 -1.91 -1.27 22.16
CA SER A 112 -0.55 -1.80 22.19
C SER A 112 -0.54 -3.32 22.09
N GLY A 113 0.51 -3.90 21.53
CA GLY A 113 0.62 -5.35 21.32
C GLY A 113 0.55 -6.18 22.60
N ASP A 114 0.90 -5.60 23.74
CA ASP A 114 0.78 -6.22 25.08
C ASP A 114 -0.62 -6.02 25.72
N GLY A 115 -1.53 -5.32 25.03
CA GLY A 115 -2.89 -5.04 25.49
C GLY A 115 -3.03 -4.08 26.65
N LYS A 116 -1.93 -3.46 27.13
CA LYS A 116 -1.95 -2.61 28.33
C LYS A 116 -2.27 -1.14 28.05
N SER A 117 -2.12 -0.71 26.82
CA SER A 117 -2.38 0.66 26.42
C SER A 117 -3.45 0.72 25.35
N HIS A 118 -4.49 1.50 25.59
CA HIS A 118 -5.57 1.76 24.67
C HIS A 118 -5.62 3.26 24.39
N VAL A 119 -5.68 3.62 23.12
CA VAL A 119 -5.82 5.00 22.66
C VAL A 119 -7.00 5.05 21.71
N GLU A 120 -7.86 6.02 21.88
CA GLU A 120 -8.92 6.34 20.92
C GLU A 120 -8.87 7.80 20.53
N GLY A 121 -9.43 8.14 19.39
CA GLY A 121 -9.45 9.51 18.91
C GLY A 121 -10.10 9.62 17.54
N ASP A 122 -10.09 10.83 17.00
CA ASP A 122 -10.68 11.14 15.70
C ASP A 122 -9.62 11.66 14.73
N GLY A 123 -9.68 11.14 13.52
CA GLY A 123 -8.75 11.48 12.47
C GLY A 123 -7.38 10.85 12.67
N PHE A 124 -6.96 10.01 11.72
CA PHE A 124 -5.59 9.51 11.71
C PHE A 124 -4.93 9.68 10.36
N LEU A 125 -3.60 9.70 10.39
CA LEU A 125 -2.73 9.59 9.25
C LEU A 125 -1.59 8.63 9.59
N TRP A 126 -1.45 7.57 8.83
CA TRP A 126 -0.35 6.62 8.93
C TRP A 126 0.50 6.64 7.66
N ARG A 127 1.81 6.77 7.84
CA ARG A 127 2.81 6.70 6.77
C ARG A 127 3.57 5.38 6.88
N GLN A 128 3.37 4.51 5.90
CA GLN A 128 3.97 3.18 5.87
C GLN A 128 5.50 3.21 5.84
N THR A 129 6.09 4.14 5.10
CA THR A 129 7.54 4.23 4.89
C THR A 129 8.34 4.34 6.18
N ASN A 130 7.84 5.10 7.16
CA ASN A 130 8.50 5.32 8.45
C ASN A 130 7.68 4.83 9.65
N SER A 131 6.61 4.08 9.41
CA SER A 131 5.69 3.56 10.43
C SER A 131 5.15 4.63 11.38
N PHE A 132 4.97 5.86 10.88
CA PHE A 132 4.55 7.00 11.68
C PHE A 132 3.02 7.14 11.66
N LEU A 133 2.40 7.10 12.85
CA LEU A 133 0.97 7.29 13.05
C LEU A 133 0.72 8.61 13.80
N THR A 134 -0.21 9.41 13.30
CA THR A 134 -0.72 10.61 13.97
C THR A 134 -2.21 10.49 14.19
N ILE A 135 -2.69 10.87 15.36
CA ILE A 135 -4.10 11.04 15.69
C ILE A 135 -4.37 12.53 15.87
N SER A 136 -5.42 13.05 15.24
CA SER A 136 -5.59 14.50 15.09
C SER A 136 -6.36 15.17 16.22
N ASN A 137 -7.44 14.54 16.69
CA ASN A 137 -8.38 15.15 17.63
C ASN A 137 -8.90 14.15 18.65
N ASN A 138 -9.46 14.69 19.75
CA ASN A 138 -10.20 13.95 20.77
C ASN A 138 -9.45 12.73 21.32
N VAL A 139 -8.13 12.85 21.49
CA VAL A 139 -7.28 11.75 21.92
C VAL A 139 -7.53 11.42 23.38
N HIS A 140 -7.95 10.19 23.64
CA HIS A 140 -8.11 9.64 24.98
C HIS A 140 -7.20 8.42 25.13
N THR A 141 -6.43 8.35 26.19
CA THR A 141 -5.46 7.27 26.44
C THR A 141 -5.73 6.63 27.78
N VAL A 142 -5.83 5.30 27.79
CA VAL A 142 -5.92 4.49 29.01
C VAL A 142 -4.70 3.57 29.05
N ILE A 143 -3.98 3.59 30.18
CA ILE A 143 -2.84 2.72 30.43
C ILE A 143 -3.14 1.86 31.64
N GLU A 144 -3.15 0.54 31.49
CA GLU A 144 -3.30 -0.41 32.56
C GLU A 144 -1.94 -0.69 33.22
N THR A 145 -1.76 -0.22 34.44
CA THR A 145 -0.57 -0.54 35.23
C THR A 145 -0.87 -1.73 36.14
N THR A 146 -0.13 -2.83 35.93
CA THR A 146 -0.18 -3.95 36.87
C THR A 146 0.51 -3.52 38.15
N PRO A 147 -0.18 -3.49 39.31
CA PRO A 147 0.48 -3.13 40.56
C PRO A 147 1.58 -4.16 40.86
N GLU A 148 2.79 -3.67 41.03
CA GLU A 148 3.91 -4.49 41.51
C GLU A 148 3.54 -5.09 42.87
N LYS A 149 3.43 -6.42 42.92
CA LYS A 149 3.22 -7.13 44.18
C LYS A 149 4.49 -6.91 45.03
N LYS A 150 4.49 -5.92 45.93
CA LYS A 150 5.55 -5.80 46.92
C LYS A 150 5.59 -7.10 47.72
N THR A 151 6.56 -7.95 47.42
CA THR A 151 6.92 -9.10 48.23
C THR A 151 7.59 -8.50 49.47
N GLY A 152 6.78 -8.31 50.55
CA GLY A 152 7.30 -7.94 51.84
C GLY A 152 8.19 -9.09 52.35
N LEU A 153 9.39 -8.73 52.71
CA LEU A 153 10.28 -9.51 53.59
C LEU A 153 9.68 -9.63 54.97
#